data_9cb1e6faed179fa727dfd7adea7b9b0d
#
_entry.id   9cb1e6faed179fa727dfd7adea7b9b0d
#
_cell.length_a   1.000
_cell.length_b   1.000
_cell.length_c   1.000
_cell.angle_alpha   90.00
_cell.angle_beta   90.00
_cell.angle_gamma   90.00
#
_symmetry.space_group_name_H-M   'P 1'
#
loop_
_entity.id
_entity.type
_entity.pdbx_description
1 polymer ?
#
loop_
_entity_poly.entity_id
_entity_poly.type
_entity_poly.pdbx_seq_one_letter_code
_entity_poly.pdbx_strand_id
1 'polypeptide(L)'
;MHCDMDMFYAAVEVLDNPSLKGKAFGVGKGILTTASYEARKFGIRSAMPCFIAHKLCDHFIEVPMRMDRYVEKSRQVMEIFSRFDENMAAASLDEAYLNVTSYMNEHGLTPEEVSQQLRKMVECETGLTVSTGIAPNKTLAKICSDKNKPNGEFTMQFYKDTVVSFMKDLPIRKVPGIGRINERLVQSLGIETCGDILNHKVELYLLRKELQSDGLLRANLGIFSNTVAPAKKEDRKSVGIEKTFQPIFDTKVLMEKLKILCKELEGDLKRTQFEGRTVTLKYKKDTFENFTRSTSVHKFLSQSEEIWPVAKGLLERELPLTLRLMGVRLTNLRHIGGTANDITKFFSKQQQRTTSTSYDPQDDSDVEIIEKDQPKAHENDKNVLFQQNVDTTKPFFDDIDEDSESVEESDDDIEIILPNSKFKRKETDKDVLDTTSDDTLECPVCLKELKLSNDEFNNHLDDCLTQQEITFIANNPTPPTKSHKKHKSDPFEKHKRTK
;
A
#
# COMPACT_ATOMS: atom_id res chain seq x y z
N MET A 1 -3.75 10.15 16.27
CA MET A 1 -2.95 11.04 15.39
C MET A 1 -2.42 10.24 14.22
N HIS A 2 -2.37 10.80 13.01
CA HIS A 2 -1.64 10.28 11.86
C HIS A 2 -0.53 11.26 11.50
N CYS A 3 0.68 10.74 11.31
CA CYS A 3 1.86 11.49 10.90
C CYS A 3 2.25 11.05 9.50
N ASP A 4 2.58 11.99 8.60
CA ASP A 4 2.90 11.74 7.20
C ASP A 4 4.00 12.73 6.78
N MET A 5 5.15 12.23 6.38
CA MET A 5 6.29 13.07 6.03
C MET A 5 6.07 13.78 4.70
N ASP A 6 6.48 15.04 4.63
CA ASP A 6 6.28 15.86 3.46
C ASP A 6 7.22 15.48 2.32
N MET A 7 6.68 15.05 1.17
CA MET A 7 7.42 14.60 -0.02
C MET A 7 8.68 13.79 0.32
N PHE A 8 8.55 12.79 1.18
CA PHE A 8 9.64 12.15 1.93
C PHE A 8 10.93 11.92 1.15
N TYR A 9 10.92 11.10 0.09
CA TYR A 9 12.15 10.82 -0.66
C TYR A 9 12.73 12.10 -1.28
N ALA A 10 11.88 12.97 -1.81
CA ALA A 10 12.34 14.25 -2.36
C ALA A 10 12.92 15.15 -1.25
N ALA A 11 12.35 15.15 -0.05
CA ALA A 11 12.89 15.93 1.07
C ALA A 11 14.26 15.42 1.51
N VAL A 12 14.49 14.11 1.53
CA VAL A 12 15.80 13.52 1.83
C VAL A 12 16.83 13.90 0.75
N GLU A 13 16.44 13.90 -0.52
CA GLU A 13 17.34 14.35 -1.60
C GLU A 13 17.69 15.84 -1.49
N VAL A 14 16.76 16.70 -1.10
CA VAL A 14 17.05 18.12 -0.82
C VAL A 14 17.97 18.28 0.39
N LEU A 15 17.81 17.45 1.43
CA LEU A 15 18.66 17.48 2.62
C LEU A 15 20.13 17.18 2.27
N ASP A 16 20.36 16.16 1.44
CA ASP A 16 21.69 15.73 1.02
C ASP A 16 22.24 16.62 -0.13
N ASN A 17 21.38 17.18 -0.96
CA ASN A 17 21.75 18.09 -2.06
C ASN A 17 20.88 19.36 -2.06
N PRO A 18 21.26 20.40 -1.29
CA PRO A 18 20.52 21.65 -1.19
C PRO A 18 20.30 22.38 -2.52
N SER A 19 21.05 22.05 -3.58
CA SER A 19 20.87 22.67 -4.90
C SER A 19 19.52 22.29 -5.56
N LEU A 20 18.85 21.25 -5.08
CA LEU A 20 17.53 20.81 -5.52
C LEU A 20 16.39 21.63 -4.90
N LYS A 21 16.66 22.39 -3.84
CA LYS A 21 15.65 23.21 -3.17
C LYS A 21 15.02 24.21 -4.13
N GLY A 22 13.70 24.23 -4.17
CA GLY A 22 12.93 25.13 -5.05
C GLY A 22 12.90 24.72 -6.53
N LYS A 23 13.45 23.55 -6.89
CA LYS A 23 13.42 23.04 -8.27
C LYS A 23 12.32 22.01 -8.46
N ALA A 24 11.78 21.95 -9.67
CA ALA A 24 10.87 20.88 -10.08
C ALA A 24 11.68 19.60 -10.36
N PHE A 25 11.59 18.61 -9.48
CA PHE A 25 12.28 17.33 -9.63
C PHE A 25 11.43 16.18 -9.08
N GLY A 26 11.79 14.97 -9.46
CA GLY A 26 11.22 13.75 -8.93
C GLY A 26 12.27 12.69 -8.69
N VAL A 27 11.99 11.79 -7.75
CA VAL A 27 12.84 10.66 -7.41
C VAL A 27 12.32 9.42 -8.11
N GLY A 28 13.18 8.75 -8.86
CA GLY A 28 12.87 7.53 -9.63
C GLY A 28 13.50 7.55 -11.01
N LYS A 29 13.67 6.38 -11.62
CA LYS A 29 14.12 6.20 -13.00
C LYS A 29 13.00 5.51 -13.78
N GLY A 30 12.57 6.13 -14.88
CA GLY A 30 11.46 5.63 -15.70
C GLY A 30 10.07 5.86 -15.10
N ILE A 31 9.84 5.57 -13.84
CA ILE A 31 8.60 5.86 -13.08
C ILE A 31 8.97 6.57 -11.79
N LEU A 32 8.27 7.66 -11.49
CA LEU A 32 8.51 8.45 -10.28
C LEU A 32 7.93 7.78 -9.04
N THR A 33 8.73 7.67 -7.98
CA THR A 33 8.26 7.28 -6.64
C THR A 33 7.70 8.47 -5.89
N THR A 34 8.37 9.63 -6.02
CA THR A 34 7.96 10.88 -5.34
C THR A 34 8.29 12.07 -6.23
N ALA A 35 7.49 13.14 -6.12
CA ALA A 35 7.72 14.41 -6.80
C ALA A 35 7.81 15.56 -5.78
N SER A 36 8.72 16.52 -6.01
CA SER A 36 8.82 17.75 -5.21
C SER A 36 7.53 18.57 -5.31
N TYR A 37 7.26 19.41 -4.32
CA TYR A 37 6.08 20.29 -4.36
C TYR A 37 6.12 21.24 -5.54
N GLU A 38 7.30 21.67 -5.97
CA GLU A 38 7.50 22.46 -7.18
C GLU A 38 7.08 21.69 -8.43
N ALA A 39 7.46 20.42 -8.55
CA ALA A 39 7.05 19.57 -9.66
C ALA A 39 5.53 19.31 -9.67
N ARG A 40 4.93 19.18 -8.48
CA ARG A 40 3.45 18.99 -8.36
C ARG A 40 2.65 20.18 -8.88
N LYS A 41 3.24 21.41 -8.92
CA LYS A 41 2.59 22.58 -9.53
C LYS A 41 2.39 22.43 -11.03
N PHE A 42 3.22 21.62 -11.68
CA PHE A 42 3.08 21.24 -13.11
C PHE A 42 2.24 19.98 -13.33
N GLY A 43 1.56 19.50 -12.28
CA GLY A 43 0.76 18.28 -12.37
C GLY A 43 1.55 16.97 -12.23
N ILE A 44 2.86 17.05 -11.98
CA ILE A 44 3.72 15.86 -11.84
C ILE A 44 3.45 15.19 -10.47
N ARG A 45 3.26 13.87 -10.45
CA ARG A 45 2.89 13.11 -9.24
C ARG A 45 3.63 11.77 -9.16
N SER A 46 3.58 11.14 -7.99
CA SER A 46 4.05 9.77 -7.79
C SER A 46 3.35 8.80 -8.75
N ALA A 47 4.04 7.76 -9.14
CA ALA A 47 3.66 6.76 -10.15
C ALA A 47 3.57 7.28 -11.60
N MET A 48 3.92 8.56 -11.86
CA MET A 48 3.95 9.11 -13.22
C MET A 48 5.21 8.64 -13.95
N PRO A 49 5.11 8.20 -15.22
CA PRO A 49 6.28 7.95 -16.05
C PRO A 49 7.11 9.22 -16.27
N CYS A 50 8.45 9.11 -16.15
CA CYS A 50 9.36 10.26 -16.27
C CYS A 50 9.22 11.00 -17.60
N PHE A 51 8.97 10.30 -18.71
CA PHE A 51 8.79 10.94 -20.03
C PHE A 51 7.54 11.85 -20.06
N ILE A 52 6.51 11.55 -19.26
CA ILE A 52 5.34 12.43 -19.12
C ILE A 52 5.71 13.66 -18.26
N ALA A 53 6.46 13.44 -17.16
CA ALA A 53 6.93 14.53 -16.33
C ALA A 53 7.76 15.56 -17.12
N HIS A 54 8.65 15.10 -18.00
CA HIS A 54 9.41 15.98 -18.91
C HIS A 54 8.55 16.72 -19.93
N LYS A 55 7.43 16.15 -20.36
CA LYS A 55 6.48 16.87 -21.24
C LYS A 55 5.70 17.95 -20.50
N LEU A 56 5.43 17.74 -19.21
CA LEU A 56 4.72 18.71 -18.37
C LEU A 56 5.63 19.82 -17.86
N CYS A 57 6.95 19.59 -17.77
CA CYS A 57 7.91 20.53 -17.25
C CYS A 57 9.27 20.35 -17.95
N ASP A 58 9.62 21.25 -18.87
CA ASP A 58 10.87 21.17 -19.67
C ASP A 58 12.15 21.19 -18.83
N HIS A 59 12.11 21.78 -17.65
CA HIS A 59 13.24 21.87 -16.72
C HIS A 59 13.17 20.86 -15.57
N PHE A 60 12.34 19.82 -15.70
CA PHE A 60 12.21 18.74 -14.73
C PHE A 60 13.52 17.97 -14.58
N ILE A 61 13.86 17.65 -13.32
CA ILE A 61 15.08 16.92 -12.98
C ILE A 61 14.70 15.54 -12.47
N GLU A 62 15.26 14.48 -13.05
CA GLU A 62 15.19 13.13 -12.49
C GLU A 62 16.33 12.90 -11.50
N VAL A 63 16.00 12.36 -10.33
CA VAL A 63 16.96 12.00 -9.29
C VAL A 63 16.87 10.49 -9.05
N PRO A 64 17.98 9.74 -9.11
CA PRO A 64 17.99 8.32 -8.84
C PRO A 64 17.50 8.00 -7.42
N MET A 65 16.82 6.87 -7.26
CA MET A 65 16.34 6.41 -5.96
C MET A 65 17.48 5.82 -5.11
N ARG A 66 17.57 6.22 -3.83
CA ARG A 66 18.57 5.74 -2.86
C ARG A 66 17.84 5.14 -1.65
N MET A 67 17.32 3.91 -1.80
CA MET A 67 16.45 3.29 -0.82
C MET A 67 17.07 3.20 0.59
N ASP A 68 18.34 2.81 0.71
CA ASP A 68 19.03 2.68 2.00
C ASP A 68 19.02 4.00 2.78
N ARG A 69 19.24 5.11 2.08
CA ARG A 69 19.21 6.44 2.68
C ARG A 69 17.82 6.80 3.19
N TYR A 70 16.76 6.41 2.47
CA TYR A 70 15.39 6.65 2.90
C TYR A 70 15.02 5.78 4.11
N VAL A 71 15.45 4.52 4.13
CA VAL A 71 15.26 3.62 5.27
C VAL A 71 15.97 4.16 6.51
N GLU A 72 17.21 4.64 6.39
CA GLU A 72 17.96 5.26 7.48
C GLU A 72 17.21 6.47 8.07
N LYS A 73 16.76 7.38 7.20
CA LYS A 73 16.01 8.56 7.62
C LYS A 73 14.65 8.21 8.22
N SER A 74 13.98 7.23 7.66
CA SER A 74 12.72 6.69 8.20
C SER A 74 12.91 6.17 9.63
N ARG A 75 13.97 5.39 9.90
CA ARG A 75 14.27 4.89 11.26
C ARG A 75 14.43 6.02 12.27
N GLN A 76 15.17 7.10 11.91
CA GLN A 76 15.34 8.27 12.77
C GLN A 76 13.99 8.93 13.12
N VAL A 77 13.11 9.10 12.13
CA VAL A 77 11.80 9.70 12.35
C VAL A 77 10.88 8.78 13.16
N MET A 78 10.86 7.48 12.87
CA MET A 78 10.04 6.52 13.63
C MET A 78 10.50 6.39 15.09
N GLU A 79 11.80 6.53 15.36
CA GLU A 79 12.32 6.62 16.74
C GLU A 79 11.77 7.84 17.48
N ILE A 80 11.67 8.99 16.80
CA ILE A 80 11.05 10.18 17.40
C ILE A 80 9.56 9.93 17.67
N PHE A 81 8.83 9.32 16.73
CA PHE A 81 7.42 9.00 16.90
C PHE A 81 7.17 8.07 18.08
N SER A 82 8.04 7.08 18.30
CA SER A 82 7.93 6.14 19.43
C SER A 82 8.04 6.80 20.80
N ARG A 83 8.63 8.00 20.90
CA ARG A 83 8.67 8.77 22.15
C ARG A 83 7.29 9.32 22.56
N PHE A 84 6.37 9.44 21.61
CA PHE A 84 5.00 9.89 21.83
C PHE A 84 3.99 8.75 22.00
N ASP A 85 4.29 7.58 21.40
CA ASP A 85 3.50 6.34 21.54
C ASP A 85 4.38 5.13 21.28
N GLU A 86 4.77 4.39 22.33
CA GLU A 86 5.56 3.17 22.23
C GLU A 86 4.84 2.07 21.41
N ASN A 87 3.50 2.11 21.36
CA ASN A 87 2.67 1.17 20.63
C ASN A 87 2.20 1.71 19.28
N MET A 88 2.91 2.67 18.71
CA MET A 88 2.57 3.23 17.41
C MET A 88 2.48 2.17 16.32
N ALA A 89 1.68 2.44 15.30
CA ALA A 89 1.55 1.59 14.12
C ALA A 89 2.22 2.27 12.93
N ALA A 90 3.44 1.88 12.59
CA ALA A 90 4.06 2.28 11.33
C ALA A 90 3.28 1.70 10.16
N ALA A 91 2.88 2.56 9.21
CA ALA A 91 2.11 2.16 8.03
C ALA A 91 3.00 2.04 6.78
N SER A 92 4.04 2.87 6.69
CA SER A 92 5.05 2.87 5.62
C SER A 92 6.37 3.42 6.16
N LEU A 93 7.33 3.72 5.30
CA LEU A 93 8.58 4.41 5.67
C LEU A 93 8.35 5.86 6.13
N ASP A 94 7.24 6.48 5.73
CA ASP A 94 6.95 7.90 5.92
C ASP A 94 5.64 8.18 6.66
N GLU A 95 4.87 7.14 7.01
CA GLU A 95 3.59 7.28 7.68
C GLU A 95 3.49 6.42 8.95
N ALA A 96 2.89 6.99 9.99
CA ALA A 96 2.58 6.26 11.23
C ALA A 96 1.29 6.75 11.88
N TYR A 97 0.64 5.84 12.62
CA TYR A 97 -0.47 6.15 13.51
C TYR A 97 -0.02 6.07 14.96
N LEU A 98 -0.37 7.09 15.74
CA LEU A 98 -0.03 7.21 17.16
C LEU A 98 -1.31 7.40 17.98
N ASN A 99 -1.37 6.75 19.14
CA ASN A 99 -2.35 7.03 20.16
C ASN A 99 -1.72 7.93 21.25
N VAL A 100 -1.81 9.22 21.05
CA VAL A 100 -1.16 10.22 21.92
C VAL A 100 -1.92 10.52 23.23
N THR A 101 -3.00 9.78 23.53
CA THR A 101 -3.85 10.03 24.72
C THR A 101 -3.06 9.93 26.03
N SER A 102 -2.23 8.92 26.19
CA SER A 102 -1.40 8.74 27.38
C SER A 102 -0.39 9.88 27.53
N TYR A 103 0.29 10.22 26.43
CA TYR A 103 1.27 11.31 26.41
C TYR A 103 0.64 12.67 26.77
N MET A 104 -0.56 12.96 26.21
CA MET A 104 -1.31 14.17 26.52
C MET A 104 -1.66 14.26 28.02
N ASN A 105 -2.17 13.16 28.59
CA ASN A 105 -2.56 13.13 30.00
C ASN A 105 -1.36 13.29 30.94
N GLU A 106 -0.23 12.67 30.61
CA GLU A 106 0.99 12.72 31.43
C GLU A 106 1.62 14.11 31.42
N HIS A 107 1.59 14.81 30.29
CA HIS A 107 2.24 16.11 30.14
C HIS A 107 1.26 17.29 30.24
N GLY A 108 -0.04 17.05 30.38
CA GLY A 108 -1.06 18.11 30.46
C GLY A 108 -1.21 18.91 29.17
N LEU A 109 -0.97 18.28 27.99
CA LEU A 109 -0.96 18.94 26.69
C LEU A 109 -2.26 18.69 25.93
N THR A 110 -2.62 19.65 25.06
CA THR A 110 -3.68 19.49 24.05
C THR A 110 -3.18 18.67 22.87
N PRO A 111 -4.08 18.10 22.05
CA PRO A 111 -3.68 17.39 20.82
C PRO A 111 -2.83 18.24 19.88
N GLU A 112 -3.15 19.52 19.74
CA GLU A 112 -2.45 20.48 18.90
C GLU A 112 -1.04 20.76 19.44
N GLU A 113 -0.87 20.92 20.75
CA GLU A 113 0.45 21.11 21.37
C GLU A 113 1.35 19.88 21.20
N VAL A 114 0.78 18.67 21.34
CA VAL A 114 1.52 17.42 21.05
C VAL A 114 1.94 17.37 19.59
N SER A 115 1.04 17.71 18.67
CA SER A 115 1.36 17.78 17.24
C SER A 115 2.48 18.77 16.95
N GLN A 116 2.40 19.96 17.51
CA GLN A 116 3.43 21.00 17.33
C GLN A 116 4.79 20.56 17.89
N GLN A 117 4.78 19.93 19.07
CA GLN A 117 6.00 19.41 19.70
C GLN A 117 6.63 18.32 18.83
N LEU A 118 5.84 17.36 18.35
CA LEU A 118 6.30 16.26 17.49
C LEU A 118 6.90 16.80 16.19
N ARG A 119 6.19 17.67 15.48
CA ARG A 119 6.65 18.25 14.22
C ARG A 119 7.95 19.02 14.39
N LYS A 120 8.05 19.83 15.44
CA LYS A 120 9.27 20.58 15.78
C LYS A 120 10.44 19.65 16.12
N MET A 121 10.20 18.56 16.84
CA MET A 121 11.23 17.58 17.18
C MET A 121 11.77 16.88 15.94
N VAL A 122 10.88 16.44 15.03
CA VAL A 122 11.28 15.85 13.75
C VAL A 122 12.13 16.83 12.94
N GLU A 123 11.70 18.08 12.81
CA GLU A 123 12.43 19.10 12.03
C GLU A 123 13.80 19.39 12.65
N CYS A 124 13.90 19.56 13.96
CA CYS A 124 15.16 19.85 14.65
C CYS A 124 16.17 18.70 14.59
N GLU A 125 15.71 17.45 14.75
CA GLU A 125 16.60 16.28 14.84
C GLU A 125 16.96 15.70 13.47
N THR A 126 16.08 15.81 12.47
CA THR A 126 16.29 15.15 11.17
C THR A 126 16.45 16.11 10.00
N GLY A 127 16.06 17.38 10.15
CA GLY A 127 15.97 18.36 9.07
C GLY A 127 14.81 18.12 8.09
N LEU A 128 13.90 17.18 8.39
CA LEU A 128 12.74 16.82 7.59
C LEU A 128 11.46 17.36 8.22
N THR A 129 10.41 17.56 7.43
CA THR A 129 9.11 18.01 7.93
C THR A 129 8.07 16.90 7.87
N VAL A 130 7.10 16.95 8.78
CA VAL A 130 5.98 16.03 8.88
C VAL A 130 4.68 16.80 9.03
N SER A 131 3.64 16.36 8.36
CA SER A 131 2.28 16.87 8.53
C SER A 131 1.46 15.90 9.36
N THR A 132 0.59 16.43 10.23
CA THR A 132 -0.18 15.63 11.18
C THR A 132 -1.68 15.85 11.05
N GLY A 133 -2.44 14.79 11.27
CA GLY A 133 -3.88 14.81 11.36
C GLY A 133 -4.36 14.21 12.67
N ILE A 134 -5.26 14.88 13.38
CA ILE A 134 -5.82 14.43 14.64
C ILE A 134 -7.31 14.24 14.46
N ALA A 135 -7.81 13.04 14.74
CA ALA A 135 -9.21 12.67 14.53
C ALA A 135 -9.62 11.48 15.40
N PRO A 136 -10.94 11.18 15.53
CA PRO A 136 -11.45 10.09 16.37
C PRO A 136 -10.99 8.69 15.95
N ASN A 137 -10.56 8.48 14.72
CA ASN A 137 -10.09 7.20 14.20
C ASN A 137 -8.98 7.36 13.17
N LYS A 138 -8.32 6.24 12.83
CA LYS A 138 -7.14 6.23 11.94
C LYS A 138 -7.42 6.79 10.54
N THR A 139 -8.54 6.41 9.94
CA THR A 139 -8.89 6.84 8.59
C THR A 139 -9.14 8.34 8.51
N LEU A 140 -9.90 8.88 9.45
CA LEU A 140 -10.11 10.33 9.52
C LEU A 140 -8.82 11.09 9.83
N ALA A 141 -7.96 10.55 10.71
CA ALA A 141 -6.66 11.15 11.00
C ALA A 141 -5.78 11.22 9.74
N LYS A 142 -5.75 10.17 8.91
CA LYS A 142 -5.03 10.18 7.63
C LYS A 142 -5.60 11.20 6.65
N ILE A 143 -6.92 11.33 6.55
CA ILE A 143 -7.54 12.35 5.69
C ILE A 143 -7.19 13.77 6.20
N CYS A 144 -7.18 13.94 7.52
CA CYS A 144 -6.84 15.22 8.15
C CYS A 144 -5.38 15.62 7.91
N SER A 145 -4.42 14.68 7.92
CA SER A 145 -3.00 14.99 7.72
C SER A 145 -2.68 15.59 6.33
N ASP A 146 -3.55 15.38 5.35
CA ASP A 146 -3.37 15.94 4.00
C ASP A 146 -3.90 17.39 3.85
N LYS A 147 -4.68 17.89 4.84
CA LYS A 147 -5.37 19.18 4.70
C LYS A 147 -4.43 20.38 4.64
N ASN A 148 -3.42 20.38 5.48
CA ASN A 148 -2.53 21.52 5.69
C ASN A 148 -1.06 21.19 5.37
N LYS A 149 -0.79 20.32 4.39
CA LYS A 149 0.57 20.06 3.90
C LYS A 149 1.14 21.25 3.16
N PRO A 150 2.45 21.53 3.25
CA PRO A 150 3.47 20.90 4.08
C PRO A 150 3.58 21.46 5.50
N ASN A 151 4.23 20.67 6.39
CA ASN A 151 4.57 21.02 7.77
C ASN A 151 3.40 21.63 8.54
N GLY A 152 2.22 21.08 8.35
CA GLY A 152 0.97 21.57 8.93
C GLY A 152 0.29 20.54 9.81
N GLU A 153 -0.75 20.97 10.49
CA GLU A 153 -1.61 20.13 11.29
C GLU A 153 -3.07 20.44 11.02
N PHE A 154 -3.92 19.45 11.19
CA PHE A 154 -5.35 19.61 11.16
C PHE A 154 -5.99 18.73 12.25
N THR A 155 -6.72 19.37 13.18
CA THR A 155 -7.47 18.67 14.21
C THR A 155 -8.96 18.69 13.90
N MET A 156 -9.56 17.51 13.82
CA MET A 156 -11.00 17.34 13.70
C MET A 156 -11.59 17.22 15.12
N GLN A 157 -12.62 17.97 15.42
CA GLN A 157 -13.33 17.81 16.68
C GLN A 157 -14.09 16.47 16.72
N PHE A 158 -14.09 15.83 17.91
CA PHE A 158 -14.58 14.45 18.10
C PHE A 158 -16.09 14.37 18.32
N TYR A 159 -16.87 15.28 17.72
CA TYR A 159 -18.32 15.26 17.78
C TYR A 159 -18.91 14.57 16.55
N LYS A 160 -19.96 13.77 16.79
CA LYS A 160 -20.65 13.02 15.74
C LYS A 160 -21.05 13.89 14.55
N ASP A 161 -21.69 15.04 14.83
CA ASP A 161 -22.21 15.92 13.80
C ASP A 161 -21.09 16.56 12.99
N THR A 162 -19.95 16.90 13.60
CA THR A 162 -18.75 17.38 12.89
C THR A 162 -18.21 16.33 11.96
N VAL A 163 -18.10 15.08 12.40
CA VAL A 163 -17.59 13.96 11.60
C VAL A 163 -18.52 13.69 10.41
N VAL A 164 -19.83 13.60 10.64
CA VAL A 164 -20.82 13.32 9.60
C VAL A 164 -20.86 14.47 8.57
N SER A 165 -20.85 15.73 9.04
CA SER A 165 -20.79 16.90 8.16
C SER A 165 -19.52 16.91 7.31
N PHE A 166 -18.36 16.62 7.90
CA PHE A 166 -17.10 16.54 7.17
C PHE A 166 -17.11 15.44 6.09
N MET A 167 -17.63 14.25 6.43
CA MET A 167 -17.70 13.14 5.49
C MET A 167 -18.69 13.39 4.35
N LYS A 168 -19.78 14.13 4.60
CA LYS A 168 -20.81 14.38 3.61
C LYS A 168 -20.25 14.96 2.31
N ASP A 169 -19.38 15.96 2.43
CA ASP A 169 -18.83 16.68 1.27
C ASP A 169 -17.47 16.12 0.81
N LEU A 170 -17.00 15.06 1.46
CA LEU A 170 -15.72 14.44 1.12
C LEU A 170 -15.82 13.63 -0.17
N PRO A 171 -15.00 13.94 -1.20
CA PRO A 171 -14.95 13.12 -2.41
C PRO A 171 -14.60 11.67 -2.06
N ILE A 172 -15.32 10.73 -2.67
CA ILE A 172 -15.18 9.30 -2.36
C ILE A 172 -13.75 8.78 -2.53
N ARG A 173 -13.00 9.36 -3.46
CA ARG A 173 -11.59 9.06 -3.75
C ARG A 173 -10.65 9.36 -2.58
N LYS A 174 -11.02 10.29 -1.69
CA LYS A 174 -10.21 10.68 -0.53
C LYS A 174 -10.28 9.67 0.62
N VAL A 175 -11.20 8.70 0.53
CA VAL A 175 -11.29 7.63 1.53
C VAL A 175 -10.18 6.61 1.29
N PRO A 176 -9.24 6.39 2.24
CA PRO A 176 -8.18 5.41 2.12
C PRO A 176 -8.74 4.01 1.81
N GLY A 177 -8.14 3.35 0.81
CA GLY A 177 -8.61 2.06 0.29
C GLY A 177 -9.52 2.14 -0.92
N ILE A 178 -10.05 3.32 -1.28
CA ILE A 178 -10.79 3.53 -2.52
C ILE A 178 -9.80 3.96 -3.61
N GLY A 179 -9.38 2.99 -4.44
CA GLY A 179 -8.54 3.22 -5.61
C GLY A 179 -9.36 3.63 -6.83
N ARG A 180 -8.70 3.95 -7.97
CA ARG A 180 -9.35 4.40 -9.21
C ARG A 180 -10.47 3.47 -9.71
N ILE A 181 -10.26 2.16 -9.61
CA ILE A 181 -11.26 1.17 -10.08
C ILE A 181 -12.52 1.25 -9.23
N ASN A 182 -12.38 1.24 -7.89
CA ASN A 182 -13.52 1.32 -6.98
C ASN A 182 -14.22 2.67 -7.08
N GLU A 183 -13.48 3.77 -7.21
CA GLU A 183 -14.01 5.10 -7.47
C GLU A 183 -14.92 5.11 -8.70
N ARG A 184 -14.45 4.61 -9.86
CA ARG A 184 -15.26 4.56 -11.09
C ARG A 184 -16.47 3.65 -10.99
N LEU A 185 -16.32 2.51 -10.30
CA LEU A 185 -17.45 1.62 -10.06
C LEU A 185 -18.56 2.31 -9.26
N VAL A 186 -18.21 3.04 -8.19
CA VAL A 186 -19.22 3.75 -7.39
C VAL A 186 -19.73 5.01 -8.10
N GLN A 187 -18.89 5.69 -8.87
CA GLN A 187 -19.32 6.82 -9.72
C GLN A 187 -20.30 6.40 -10.80
N SER A 188 -20.20 5.18 -11.36
CA SER A 188 -21.20 4.65 -12.30
C SER A 188 -22.58 4.46 -11.68
N LEU A 189 -22.68 4.43 -10.35
CA LEU A 189 -23.93 4.45 -9.59
C LEU A 189 -24.38 5.86 -9.21
N GLY A 190 -23.63 6.91 -9.54
CA GLY A 190 -23.91 8.29 -9.15
C GLY A 190 -23.35 8.71 -7.78
N ILE A 191 -22.37 7.98 -7.23
CA ILE A 191 -21.73 8.28 -5.94
C ILE A 191 -20.41 9.01 -6.21
N GLU A 192 -20.37 10.31 -5.96
CA GLU A 192 -19.17 11.15 -6.08
C GLU A 192 -18.57 11.49 -4.73
N THR A 193 -19.41 11.72 -3.73
CA THR A 193 -19.04 12.04 -2.36
C THR A 193 -19.49 10.96 -1.39
N CYS A 194 -18.94 10.98 -0.18
CA CYS A 194 -19.40 10.08 0.87
C CYS A 194 -20.86 10.35 1.28
N GLY A 195 -21.39 11.56 1.06
CA GLY A 195 -22.78 11.91 1.30
C GLY A 195 -23.77 11.19 0.37
N ASP A 196 -23.37 10.92 -0.87
CA ASP A 196 -24.22 10.27 -1.87
C ASP A 196 -24.49 8.80 -1.56
N ILE A 197 -23.63 8.17 -0.76
CA ILE A 197 -23.71 6.74 -0.43
C ILE A 197 -25.08 6.33 0.11
N LEU A 198 -25.71 7.16 0.96
CA LEU A 198 -27.00 6.84 1.56
C LEU A 198 -28.14 6.82 0.53
N ASN A 199 -28.06 7.63 -0.52
CA ASN A 199 -29.06 7.67 -1.58
C ASN A 199 -29.05 6.37 -2.40
N HIS A 200 -27.91 5.68 -2.45
CA HIS A 200 -27.67 4.46 -3.24
C HIS A 200 -27.53 3.19 -2.38
N LYS A 201 -28.09 3.21 -1.16
CA LYS A 201 -27.96 2.08 -0.21
C LYS A 201 -28.55 0.77 -0.72
N VAL A 202 -29.56 0.81 -1.57
CA VAL A 202 -30.21 -0.39 -2.13
C VAL A 202 -29.29 -1.04 -3.16
N GLU A 203 -28.78 -0.26 -4.09
CA GLU A 203 -27.84 -0.70 -5.12
C GLU A 203 -26.57 -1.25 -4.47
N LEU A 204 -26.03 -0.54 -3.47
CA LEU A 204 -24.88 -1.00 -2.69
C LEU A 204 -25.15 -2.30 -1.93
N TYR A 205 -26.37 -2.51 -1.42
CA TYR A 205 -26.73 -3.76 -0.77
C TYR A 205 -26.80 -4.92 -1.77
N LEU A 206 -27.36 -4.70 -2.96
CA LEU A 206 -27.43 -5.70 -4.03
C LEU A 206 -26.03 -6.08 -4.53
N LEU A 207 -25.12 -5.12 -4.65
CA LEU A 207 -23.75 -5.28 -5.12
C LEU A 207 -22.73 -5.46 -3.99
N ARG A 208 -23.17 -5.85 -2.78
CA ARG A 208 -22.30 -5.86 -1.58
C ARG A 208 -21.06 -6.73 -1.69
N LYS A 209 -21.11 -7.80 -2.46
CA LYS A 209 -19.97 -8.73 -2.64
C LYS A 209 -18.95 -8.17 -3.63
N GLU A 210 -19.43 -7.55 -4.68
CA GLU A 210 -18.64 -6.99 -5.77
C GLU A 210 -17.93 -5.70 -5.32
N LEU A 211 -18.63 -4.84 -4.60
CA LEU A 211 -18.14 -3.51 -4.16
C LEU A 211 -17.60 -3.48 -2.73
N GLN A 212 -17.71 -4.57 -1.97
CA GLN A 212 -17.39 -4.58 -0.53
C GLN A 212 -18.07 -3.43 0.22
N SER A 213 -19.35 -3.21 -0.08
CA SER A 213 -20.09 -1.99 0.26
C SER A 213 -20.27 -1.71 1.75
N ASP A 214 -20.02 -2.69 2.63
CA ASP A 214 -20.00 -2.47 4.09
C ASP A 214 -19.01 -1.38 4.48
N GLY A 215 -17.85 -1.32 3.81
CA GLY A 215 -16.85 -0.27 3.99
C GLY A 215 -17.37 1.11 3.57
N LEU A 216 -18.10 1.18 2.45
CA LEU A 216 -18.69 2.42 1.93
C LEU A 216 -19.77 2.96 2.87
N LEU A 217 -20.70 2.10 3.34
CA LEU A 217 -21.74 2.50 4.28
C LEU A 217 -21.17 3.04 5.60
N ARG A 218 -20.09 2.43 6.11
CA ARG A 218 -19.36 2.94 7.29
C ARG A 218 -18.67 4.27 6.98
N ALA A 219 -18.11 4.43 5.78
CA ALA A 219 -17.43 5.66 5.36
C ALA A 219 -18.37 6.86 5.39
N ASN A 220 -19.62 6.73 4.94
CA ASN A 220 -20.63 7.80 5.02
C ASN A 220 -20.80 8.34 6.45
N LEU A 221 -20.72 7.46 7.46
CA LEU A 221 -20.87 7.81 8.87
C LEU A 221 -19.54 8.16 9.55
N GLY A 222 -18.41 8.09 8.83
CA GLY A 222 -17.08 8.27 9.42
C GLY A 222 -16.68 7.18 10.42
N ILE A 223 -17.27 5.98 10.33
CA ILE A 223 -17.05 4.86 11.26
C ILE A 223 -15.93 3.96 10.73
N PHE A 224 -14.78 4.03 11.38
CA PHE A 224 -13.59 3.25 11.04
C PHE A 224 -12.91 2.72 12.32
N SER A 225 -11.92 1.84 12.14
CA SER A 225 -11.12 1.35 13.26
C SER A 225 -10.30 2.48 13.91
N ASN A 226 -10.33 2.54 15.22
CA ASN A 226 -9.55 3.48 16.04
C ASN A 226 -8.43 2.79 16.84
N THR A 227 -8.26 1.48 16.69
CA THR A 227 -7.21 0.73 17.39
C THR A 227 -5.86 1.02 16.74
N VAL A 228 -4.95 1.58 17.51
CA VAL A 228 -3.54 1.75 17.16
C VAL A 228 -2.77 0.65 17.89
N ALA A 229 -2.08 -0.18 17.16
CA ALA A 229 -1.21 -1.22 17.69
C ALA A 229 -0.13 -1.54 16.65
N PRO A 230 1.08 -1.91 17.06
CA PRO A 230 2.12 -2.39 16.15
C PRO A 230 1.59 -3.52 15.28
N ALA A 231 2.03 -3.58 14.04
CA ALA A 231 1.70 -4.70 13.17
C ALA A 231 2.18 -6.00 13.85
N LYS A 232 1.27 -6.95 14.05
CA LYS A 232 1.69 -8.28 14.50
C LYS A 232 2.58 -8.84 13.40
N LYS A 233 3.78 -9.28 13.74
CA LYS A 233 4.60 -10.10 12.83
C LYS A 233 3.80 -11.37 12.54
N GLU A 234 2.98 -11.33 11.49
CA GLU A 234 2.41 -12.57 10.96
C GLU A 234 3.55 -13.32 10.27
N ASP A 235 3.53 -14.62 10.38
CA ASP A 235 4.47 -15.45 9.63
C ASP A 235 4.36 -15.10 8.15
N ARG A 236 5.48 -14.77 7.53
CA ARG A 236 5.56 -14.44 6.09
C ARG A 236 4.96 -15.58 5.27
N LYS A 237 4.04 -15.26 4.36
CA LYS A 237 3.33 -16.27 3.54
C LYS A 237 4.10 -16.67 2.30
N SER A 238 4.98 -15.79 1.82
CA SER A 238 5.79 -16.02 0.61
C SER A 238 7.05 -15.17 0.60
N VAL A 239 8.09 -15.67 -0.06
CA VAL A 239 9.27 -14.90 -0.49
C VAL A 239 9.36 -15.02 -2.00
N GLY A 240 9.61 -13.93 -2.72
CA GLY A 240 9.66 -13.98 -4.18
C GLY A 240 10.21 -12.69 -4.78
N ILE A 241 10.78 -12.83 -5.94
CA ILE A 241 11.37 -11.76 -6.74
C ILE A 241 10.76 -11.76 -8.15
N GLU A 242 10.55 -10.59 -8.72
CA GLU A 242 10.11 -10.44 -10.11
C GLU A 242 10.76 -9.22 -10.75
N LYS A 243 11.10 -9.34 -12.03
CA LYS A 243 11.66 -8.24 -12.82
C LYS A 243 10.87 -8.04 -14.12
N THR A 244 10.67 -6.77 -14.45
CA THR A 244 10.15 -6.33 -15.76
C THR A 244 11.32 -6.03 -16.67
N PHE A 245 11.19 -6.36 -17.95
CA PHE A 245 12.21 -6.12 -18.98
C PHE A 245 11.54 -5.88 -20.32
N GLN A 246 12.32 -5.41 -21.33
CA GLN A 246 11.82 -5.30 -22.70
C GLN A 246 11.37 -6.68 -23.22
N PRO A 247 10.34 -6.74 -24.10
CA PRO A 247 9.86 -8.00 -24.63
C PRO A 247 10.97 -8.88 -25.21
N ILE A 248 11.10 -10.11 -24.72
CA ILE A 248 12.11 -11.09 -25.12
C ILE A 248 11.41 -12.35 -25.58
N PHE A 249 11.77 -12.81 -26.80
CA PHE A 249 11.28 -14.07 -27.39
C PHE A 249 12.32 -15.20 -27.28
N ASP A 250 13.63 -14.87 -27.22
CA ASP A 250 14.70 -15.86 -27.16
C ASP A 250 14.62 -16.69 -25.87
N THR A 251 14.34 -17.97 -26.06
CA THR A 251 14.24 -18.98 -25.00
C THR A 251 15.51 -19.07 -24.15
N LYS A 252 16.70 -18.96 -24.75
CA LYS A 252 17.98 -19.05 -24.03
C LYS A 252 18.13 -17.88 -23.07
N VAL A 253 17.86 -16.66 -23.56
CA VAL A 253 17.91 -15.43 -22.76
C VAL A 253 16.88 -15.48 -21.62
N LEU A 254 15.66 -15.97 -21.90
CA LEU A 254 14.64 -16.14 -20.85
C LEU A 254 15.08 -17.13 -19.77
N MET A 255 15.74 -18.24 -20.17
CA MET A 255 16.26 -19.24 -19.22
C MET A 255 17.39 -18.68 -18.36
N GLU A 256 18.29 -17.88 -18.94
CA GLU A 256 19.35 -17.21 -18.17
C GLU A 256 18.78 -16.20 -17.18
N LYS A 257 17.84 -15.36 -17.60
CA LYS A 257 17.14 -14.44 -16.67
C LYS A 257 16.45 -15.19 -15.54
N LEU A 258 15.77 -16.30 -15.80
CA LEU A 258 15.14 -17.10 -14.78
C LEU A 258 16.17 -17.68 -13.78
N LYS A 259 17.35 -18.08 -14.28
CA LYS A 259 18.44 -18.57 -13.44
C LYS A 259 18.98 -17.49 -12.51
N ILE A 260 19.12 -16.25 -13.01
CA ILE A 260 19.52 -15.08 -12.20
C ILE A 260 18.47 -14.82 -11.13
N LEU A 261 17.17 -14.80 -11.46
CA LEU A 261 16.09 -14.61 -10.49
C LEU A 261 16.10 -15.69 -9.39
N CYS A 262 16.41 -16.94 -9.71
CA CYS A 262 16.54 -17.99 -8.71
C CYS A 262 17.72 -17.71 -7.75
N LYS A 263 18.82 -17.17 -8.26
CA LYS A 263 19.98 -16.83 -7.42
C LYS A 263 19.70 -15.63 -6.51
N GLU A 264 19.04 -14.60 -7.01
CA GLU A 264 18.60 -13.45 -6.20
C GLU A 264 17.58 -13.88 -5.14
N LEU A 265 16.63 -14.76 -5.47
CA LEU A 265 15.69 -15.33 -4.52
C LEU A 265 16.37 -16.11 -3.40
N GLU A 266 17.46 -16.82 -3.69
CA GLU A 266 18.29 -17.47 -2.65
C GLU A 266 18.84 -16.45 -1.64
N GLY A 267 19.33 -15.29 -2.10
CA GLY A 267 19.76 -14.18 -1.26
C GLY A 267 18.66 -13.73 -0.30
N ASP A 268 17.45 -13.51 -0.81
CA ASP A 268 16.28 -13.11 -0.03
C ASP A 268 15.86 -14.19 0.98
N LEU A 269 15.90 -15.44 0.60
CA LEU A 269 15.60 -16.57 1.49
C LEU A 269 16.60 -16.68 2.64
N LYS A 270 17.90 -16.50 2.35
CA LYS A 270 18.96 -16.47 3.36
C LYS A 270 18.79 -15.30 4.33
N ARG A 271 18.54 -14.10 3.81
CA ARG A 271 18.34 -12.90 4.62
C ARG A 271 17.11 -13.01 5.52
N THR A 272 16.01 -13.51 4.99
CA THR A 272 14.76 -13.65 5.72
C THR A 272 14.66 -14.93 6.56
N GLN A 273 15.66 -15.83 6.47
CA GLN A 273 15.73 -17.11 7.18
C GLN A 273 14.53 -18.04 6.91
N PHE A 274 14.00 -18.01 5.67
CA PHE A 274 12.93 -18.90 5.25
C PHE A 274 13.36 -19.90 4.19
N GLU A 275 12.67 -21.02 4.16
CA GLU A 275 12.70 -22.01 3.10
C GLU A 275 11.25 -22.37 2.72
N GLY A 276 11.00 -22.76 1.47
CA GLY A 276 9.65 -23.04 0.99
C GLY A 276 9.58 -24.29 0.12
N ARG A 277 8.39 -24.88 0.00
CA ARG A 277 8.21 -26.10 -0.79
C ARG A 277 7.32 -25.97 -2.01
N THR A 278 6.70 -24.81 -2.23
CA THR A 278 5.90 -24.57 -3.43
C THR A 278 6.57 -23.47 -4.25
N VAL A 279 7.04 -23.84 -5.44
CA VAL A 279 7.63 -22.90 -6.40
C VAL A 279 6.54 -22.40 -7.33
N THR A 280 6.42 -21.07 -7.44
CA THR A 280 5.51 -20.41 -8.37
C THR A 280 6.30 -19.55 -9.33
N LEU A 281 6.16 -19.85 -10.62
CA LEU A 281 6.61 -19.02 -11.73
C LEU A 281 5.50 -18.02 -12.06
N LYS A 282 5.79 -16.73 -12.09
CA LYS A 282 4.93 -15.65 -12.60
C LYS A 282 5.56 -15.13 -13.88
N TYR A 283 4.77 -14.92 -14.92
CA TYR A 283 5.25 -14.24 -16.13
C TYR A 283 4.16 -13.36 -16.72
N LYS A 284 4.59 -12.32 -17.45
CA LYS A 284 3.73 -11.43 -18.20
C LYS A 284 4.18 -11.44 -19.66
N LYS A 285 3.23 -11.63 -20.57
CA LYS A 285 3.47 -11.54 -22.01
C LYS A 285 3.63 -10.09 -22.47
N ASP A 286 4.11 -9.91 -23.68
CA ASP A 286 4.11 -8.64 -24.41
C ASP A 286 2.70 -8.03 -24.55
N THR A 287 1.65 -8.87 -24.60
CA THR A 287 0.22 -8.49 -24.53
C THR A 287 -0.24 -7.99 -23.17
N PHE A 288 0.64 -7.89 -22.16
CA PHE A 288 0.35 -7.53 -20.77
C PHE A 288 -0.47 -8.54 -19.96
N GLU A 289 -0.84 -9.69 -20.55
CA GLU A 289 -1.51 -10.77 -19.83
C GLU A 289 -0.59 -11.40 -18.78
N ASN A 290 -1.10 -11.57 -17.55
CA ASN A 290 -0.37 -12.17 -16.44
C ASN A 290 -0.73 -13.65 -16.26
N PHE A 291 0.28 -14.47 -16.08
CA PHE A 291 0.13 -15.90 -15.82
C PHE A 291 0.94 -16.34 -14.60
N THR A 292 0.46 -17.37 -13.94
CA THR A 292 1.17 -18.03 -12.84
C THR A 292 1.11 -19.55 -13.03
N ARG A 293 2.23 -20.23 -12.74
CA ARG A 293 2.32 -21.69 -12.71
C ARG A 293 3.00 -22.11 -11.44
N SER A 294 2.44 -23.07 -10.73
CA SER A 294 2.95 -23.50 -9.44
C SER A 294 3.10 -25.01 -9.38
N THR A 295 4.12 -25.45 -8.68
CA THR A 295 4.30 -26.85 -8.32
C THR A 295 4.86 -26.98 -6.91
N SER A 296 4.40 -28.00 -6.18
CA SER A 296 4.88 -28.29 -4.82
C SER A 296 5.83 -29.48 -4.86
N VAL A 297 6.90 -29.38 -4.12
CA VAL A 297 7.89 -30.47 -3.93
C VAL A 297 7.86 -30.96 -2.49
N HIS A 298 8.35 -32.16 -2.24
CA HIS A 298 8.36 -32.72 -0.89
C HIS A 298 9.42 -32.06 0.02
N LYS A 299 10.55 -31.66 -0.57
CA LYS A 299 11.66 -30.99 0.14
C LYS A 299 11.38 -29.50 0.25
N PHE A 300 11.79 -28.90 1.38
CA PHE A 300 11.90 -27.44 1.47
C PHE A 300 13.14 -26.97 0.73
N LEU A 301 13.00 -25.92 -0.05
CA LEU A 301 14.02 -25.35 -0.93
C LEU A 301 14.42 -23.97 -0.41
N SER A 302 15.72 -23.70 -0.44
CA SER A 302 16.30 -22.40 -0.10
C SER A 302 17.47 -22.01 -1.02
N GLN A 303 17.99 -22.95 -1.80
CA GLN A 303 19.15 -22.74 -2.68
C GLN A 303 18.73 -22.67 -4.14
N SER A 304 19.42 -21.84 -4.91
CA SER A 304 19.13 -21.62 -6.33
C SER A 304 19.23 -22.90 -7.16
N GLU A 305 20.18 -23.79 -6.83
CA GLU A 305 20.41 -25.08 -7.49
C GLU A 305 19.21 -26.03 -7.35
N GLU A 306 18.45 -25.90 -6.26
CA GLU A 306 17.26 -26.68 -5.99
C GLU A 306 15.99 -26.05 -6.61
N ILE A 307 15.90 -24.71 -6.59
CA ILE A 307 14.78 -23.95 -7.11
C ILE A 307 14.78 -23.95 -8.63
N TRP A 308 15.96 -23.78 -9.25
CA TRP A 308 16.15 -23.68 -10.68
C TRP A 308 15.53 -24.82 -11.51
N PRO A 309 15.78 -26.12 -11.21
CA PRO A 309 15.21 -27.21 -12.00
C PRO A 309 13.68 -27.19 -12.04
N VAL A 310 13.07 -26.81 -10.91
CA VAL A 310 11.62 -26.72 -10.75
C VAL A 310 11.06 -25.54 -11.55
N ALA A 311 11.62 -24.36 -11.37
CA ALA A 311 11.22 -23.14 -12.09
C ALA A 311 11.42 -23.28 -13.61
N LYS A 312 12.56 -23.87 -14.02
CA LYS A 312 12.86 -24.19 -15.41
C LYS A 312 11.79 -25.08 -16.03
N GLY A 313 11.42 -26.19 -15.37
CA GLY A 313 10.40 -27.11 -15.87
C GLY A 313 9.00 -26.47 -15.97
N LEU A 314 8.70 -25.45 -15.13
CA LEU A 314 7.47 -24.66 -15.25
C LEU A 314 7.51 -23.77 -16.50
N LEU A 315 8.64 -23.10 -16.77
CA LEU A 315 8.79 -22.21 -17.92
C LEU A 315 8.83 -22.99 -19.25
N GLU A 316 9.54 -24.11 -19.32
CA GLU A 316 9.65 -24.94 -20.52
C GLU A 316 8.29 -25.41 -21.07
N ARG A 317 7.33 -25.65 -20.21
CA ARG A 317 5.96 -26.08 -20.61
C ARG A 317 5.15 -24.96 -21.25
N GLU A 318 5.53 -23.71 -21.04
CA GLU A 318 4.82 -22.53 -21.54
C GLU A 318 5.45 -21.97 -22.83
N LEU A 319 6.72 -22.27 -23.07
CA LEU A 319 7.46 -21.76 -24.24
C LEU A 319 7.05 -22.47 -25.54
N PRO A 320 7.10 -21.80 -26.74
CA PRO A 320 7.67 -20.46 -26.93
C PRO A 320 6.69 -19.31 -26.65
N LEU A 321 7.16 -18.24 -25.99
CA LEU A 321 6.40 -17.05 -25.67
C LEU A 321 7.30 -15.80 -25.68
N THR A 322 6.73 -14.66 -26.06
CA THR A 322 7.36 -13.36 -25.83
C THR A 322 6.98 -12.84 -24.45
N LEU A 323 7.97 -12.67 -23.58
CA LEU A 323 7.77 -12.26 -22.19
C LEU A 323 8.36 -10.88 -21.92
N ARG A 324 7.70 -10.10 -21.05
CA ARG A 324 8.17 -8.81 -20.57
C ARG A 324 8.29 -8.72 -19.04
N LEU A 325 7.92 -9.75 -18.33
CA LEU A 325 8.13 -9.90 -16.88
C LEU A 325 8.26 -11.37 -16.55
N MET A 326 9.18 -11.69 -15.67
CA MET A 326 9.28 -12.98 -14.99
C MET A 326 9.54 -12.79 -13.52
N GLY A 327 9.03 -13.71 -12.72
CA GLY A 327 9.27 -13.78 -11.28
C GLY A 327 9.19 -15.21 -10.78
N VAL A 328 9.91 -15.46 -9.69
CA VAL A 328 9.88 -16.73 -8.95
C VAL A 328 9.54 -16.44 -7.50
N ARG A 329 8.63 -17.24 -6.95
CA ARG A 329 8.15 -17.10 -5.57
C ARG A 329 8.10 -18.46 -4.90
N LEU A 330 8.52 -18.51 -3.64
CA LEU A 330 8.28 -19.65 -2.75
C LEU A 330 7.13 -19.37 -1.79
N THR A 331 6.28 -20.37 -1.60
CA THR A 331 5.20 -20.38 -0.62
C THR A 331 5.26 -21.68 0.20
N ASN A 332 4.34 -21.85 1.17
CA ASN A 332 4.43 -22.91 2.16
C ASN A 332 5.78 -22.87 2.87
N LEU A 333 6.05 -21.68 3.46
CA LEU A 333 7.31 -21.36 4.10
C LEU A 333 7.41 -22.00 5.49
N ARG A 334 8.67 -22.22 5.93
CA ARG A 334 9.04 -22.43 7.32
C ARG A 334 10.38 -21.73 7.60
N HIS A 335 10.66 -21.43 8.86
CA HIS A 335 11.98 -20.91 9.24
C HIS A 335 13.06 -21.96 9.10
N ILE A 336 14.25 -21.56 8.60
CA ILE A 336 15.43 -22.41 8.52
C ILE A 336 15.84 -22.78 9.95
N GLY A 337 16.03 -24.09 10.23
CA GLY A 337 16.35 -24.58 11.56
C GLY A 337 15.16 -24.72 12.53
N GLY A 338 13.97 -24.41 12.10
CA GLY A 338 12.76 -24.69 12.86
C GLY A 338 12.53 -26.21 12.97
N THR A 339 12.61 -26.73 14.19
CA THR A 339 12.30 -28.12 14.46
C THR A 339 10.83 -28.39 14.11
N ALA A 340 10.55 -29.58 13.59
CA ALA A 340 9.23 -30.05 13.14
C ALA A 340 8.12 -30.11 14.23
N ASN A 341 8.31 -29.44 15.37
CA ASN A 341 7.42 -29.47 16.53
C ASN A 341 6.33 -28.39 16.53
N ASP A 342 5.91 -27.91 15.36
CA ASP A 342 4.84 -26.90 15.25
C ASP A 342 3.44 -27.46 15.49
N ILE A 343 3.33 -28.78 15.73
CA ILE A 343 2.07 -29.41 16.15
C ILE A 343 1.57 -28.84 17.50
N THR A 344 2.46 -28.52 18.42
CA THR A 344 2.11 -27.92 19.73
C THR A 344 1.55 -26.50 19.60
N LYS A 345 2.02 -25.71 18.64
CA LYS A 345 1.44 -24.37 18.34
C LYS A 345 0.06 -24.46 17.69
N PHE A 346 -0.20 -25.52 16.94
CA PHE A 346 -1.54 -25.78 16.37
C PHE A 346 -2.56 -26.12 17.47
N PHE A 347 -2.18 -26.91 18.44
CA PHE A 347 -3.04 -27.26 19.58
C PHE A 347 -3.21 -26.12 20.58
N SER A 348 -2.21 -25.28 20.83
CA SER A 348 -2.33 -24.09 21.68
C SER A 348 -3.25 -23.02 21.05
N LYS A 349 -3.27 -22.88 19.72
CA LYS A 349 -4.22 -21.99 19.02
C LYS A 349 -5.67 -22.52 19.07
N GLN A 350 -5.87 -23.83 19.20
CA GLN A 350 -7.19 -24.44 19.31
C GLN A 350 -7.74 -24.35 20.74
N GLN A 351 -6.89 -24.42 21.77
CA GLN A 351 -7.30 -24.22 23.16
C GLN A 351 -7.74 -22.78 23.47
N GLN A 352 -7.20 -21.78 22.79
CA GLN A 352 -7.68 -20.39 22.93
C GLN A 352 -9.01 -20.11 22.21
N ARG A 353 -9.48 -21.00 21.33
CA ARG A 353 -10.79 -20.87 20.66
C ARG A 353 -11.92 -21.59 21.42
N THR A 354 -11.62 -22.45 22.37
CA THR A 354 -12.62 -23.23 23.09
C THR A 354 -13.02 -22.65 24.45
N THR A 355 -12.42 -21.52 24.89
CA THR A 355 -12.76 -20.87 26.17
C THR A 355 -13.70 -19.68 26.03
N SER A 356 -14.34 -19.46 24.87
CA SER A 356 -15.29 -18.36 24.67
C SER A 356 -16.60 -18.76 24.01
N THR A 357 -17.16 -19.94 24.35
CA THR A 357 -18.58 -20.26 24.09
C THR A 357 -19.02 -21.40 25.02
N SER A 358 -19.37 -21.03 26.24
CA SER A 358 -20.36 -21.79 27.01
C SER A 358 -21.67 -21.01 26.94
N TYR A 359 -22.50 -21.38 25.98
CA TYR A 359 -23.91 -21.03 25.98
C TYR A 359 -24.63 -22.12 26.75
N ASP A 360 -25.22 -21.74 27.86
CA ASP A 360 -26.15 -22.56 28.61
C ASP A 360 -27.58 -22.14 28.21
N PRO A 361 -28.44 -23.00 27.70
CA PRO A 361 -29.82 -22.66 27.36
C PRO A 361 -30.73 -23.08 28.48
N GLN A 362 -31.23 -22.14 29.29
CA GLN A 362 -32.51 -22.21 30.00
C GLN A 362 -32.72 -20.92 30.77
N ASP A 363 -33.59 -20.04 30.40
CA ASP A 363 -34.88 -19.69 31.00
C ASP A 363 -35.45 -18.42 30.37
N ASP A 364 -36.63 -18.54 29.81
CA ASP A 364 -37.54 -17.45 29.54
C ASP A 364 -38.10 -16.94 30.86
N SER A 365 -38.01 -15.61 31.13
CA SER A 365 -39.11 -14.80 31.62
C SER A 365 -38.66 -13.43 32.15
N ASP A 366 -39.43 -12.44 31.74
CA ASP A 366 -39.74 -11.15 32.38
C ASP A 366 -38.77 -9.96 32.31
N VAL A 367 -39.24 -9.02 31.50
CA VAL A 367 -38.91 -7.62 31.41
C VAL A 367 -39.23 -6.92 32.73
N GLU A 368 -38.25 -6.25 33.36
CA GLU A 368 -38.52 -5.10 34.23
C GLU A 368 -37.39 -4.05 34.12
N ILE A 369 -37.84 -2.84 33.80
CA ILE A 369 -37.04 -1.60 33.72
C ILE A 369 -36.98 -1.02 35.16
N ILE A 370 -35.77 -0.82 35.71
CA ILE A 370 -35.58 0.13 36.84
C ILE A 370 -34.30 0.95 36.63
N GLU A 371 -34.46 2.24 36.70
CA GLU A 371 -33.48 3.31 36.74
C GLU A 371 -32.66 3.39 38.04
N LYS A 372 -31.42 3.96 37.86
CA LYS A 372 -30.61 4.72 38.86
C LYS A 372 -29.96 3.99 40.04
N ASP A 373 -28.65 4.10 40.17
CA ASP A 373 -27.87 5.07 40.97
C ASP A 373 -26.36 4.69 40.99
N GLN A 374 -25.53 5.73 40.90
CA GLN A 374 -24.08 5.73 41.25
C GLN A 374 -23.93 5.99 42.76
N PRO A 375 -22.73 6.08 43.33
CA PRO A 375 -21.49 5.28 43.32
C PRO A 375 -21.00 4.90 44.72
N LYS A 376 -19.98 4.05 44.87
CA LYS A 376 -18.99 4.16 45.98
C LYS A 376 -17.73 3.33 45.74
N ALA A 377 -16.60 4.00 45.97
CA ALA A 377 -15.23 3.46 46.01
C ALA A 377 -15.05 2.49 47.21
N HIS A 378 -14.18 1.50 47.01
CA HIS A 378 -13.28 1.03 48.09
C HIS A 378 -12.02 0.39 47.53
N GLU A 379 -10.93 0.71 48.18
CA GLU A 379 -9.53 0.37 48.04
C GLU A 379 -9.17 -1.11 48.28
N ASN A 380 -7.93 -1.39 47.90
CA ASN A 380 -6.99 -2.46 48.34
C ASN A 380 -7.16 -3.84 47.70
N ASP A 381 -6.16 -4.44 47.13
CA ASP A 381 -4.84 -4.81 47.62
C ASP A 381 -3.97 -5.50 46.55
N LYS A 382 -2.68 -5.07 46.49
CA LYS A 382 -1.45 -5.83 46.39
C LYS A 382 -1.16 -6.87 45.27
N ASN A 383 -0.15 -6.49 44.48
CA ASN A 383 1.04 -7.27 44.12
C ASN A 383 0.91 -8.74 43.73
N VAL A 384 1.18 -9.02 42.43
CA VAL A 384 2.12 -10.08 42.07
C VAL A 384 2.91 -9.62 40.84
N LEU A 385 4.22 -9.47 41.04
CA LEU A 385 5.24 -9.35 40.00
C LEU A 385 5.24 -10.61 39.11
N PHE A 386 5.11 -10.41 37.79
CA PHE A 386 5.76 -11.30 36.84
C PHE A 386 6.55 -10.45 35.85
N GLN A 387 7.84 -10.39 36.10
CA GLN A 387 8.84 -9.99 35.11
C GLN A 387 8.87 -11.04 34.00
N GLN A 388 8.40 -10.70 32.82
CA GLN A 388 8.86 -11.33 31.60
C GLN A 388 9.61 -10.26 30.81
N ASN A 389 10.94 -10.45 30.74
CA ASN A 389 11.83 -9.74 29.86
C ASN A 389 11.39 -9.96 28.42
N VAL A 390 10.76 -8.99 27.83
CA VAL A 390 10.60 -8.86 26.40
C VAL A 390 11.74 -7.97 25.94
N ASP A 391 12.68 -8.56 25.22
CA ASP A 391 13.76 -7.85 24.55
C ASP A 391 13.14 -6.95 23.44
N THR A 392 12.94 -5.67 23.76
CA THR A 392 12.30 -4.66 22.92
C THR A 392 13.28 -3.96 21.96
N THR A 393 14.46 -4.52 21.73
CA THR A 393 15.54 -3.85 20.99
C THR A 393 15.67 -4.22 19.50
N LYS A 394 14.67 -4.88 18.88
CA LYS A 394 14.70 -5.08 17.43
C LYS A 394 13.65 -4.19 16.74
N PRO A 395 14.08 -3.18 15.95
CA PRO A 395 13.17 -2.31 15.23
C PRO A 395 12.42 -3.06 14.12
N PHE A 396 11.21 -2.60 13.83
CA PHE A 396 10.28 -3.06 12.79
C PHE A 396 10.91 -3.17 11.38
N PHE A 397 12.05 -2.52 11.15
CA PHE A 397 12.69 -2.37 9.84
C PHE A 397 13.74 -3.42 9.49
N ASP A 398 13.98 -4.44 10.35
CA ASP A 398 14.95 -5.51 10.05
C ASP A 398 14.54 -6.36 8.81
N ASP A 399 13.33 -6.17 8.28
CA ASP A 399 12.80 -6.87 7.11
C ASP A 399 12.71 -5.99 5.85
N ILE A 400 13.21 -4.74 5.87
CA ILE A 400 13.28 -3.87 4.70
C ILE A 400 14.72 -3.93 4.17
N ASP A 401 14.83 -4.33 2.91
CA ASP A 401 16.06 -4.66 2.19
C ASP A 401 17.21 -3.67 2.38
N GLU A 402 18.29 -4.10 3.06
CA GLU A 402 19.57 -3.39 3.12
C GLU A 402 20.46 -3.69 1.90
N ASP A 403 20.14 -4.67 1.08
CA ASP A 403 20.95 -5.08 -0.07
C ASP A 403 20.24 -4.76 -1.41
N SER A 404 20.19 -3.47 -1.77
CA SER A 404 20.32 -3.11 -3.17
C SER A 404 21.83 -2.85 -3.42
N GLU A 405 22.65 -3.89 -3.44
CA GLU A 405 23.96 -3.80 -4.05
C GLU A 405 23.80 -3.12 -5.41
N SER A 406 24.56 -2.05 -5.58
CA SER A 406 24.80 -1.42 -6.87
C SER A 406 25.11 -2.50 -7.91
N VAL A 407 24.09 -2.92 -8.64
CA VAL A 407 24.29 -3.59 -9.90
C VAL A 407 24.89 -2.51 -10.78
N GLU A 408 26.16 -2.65 -11.13
CA GLU A 408 26.78 -1.93 -12.21
C GLU A 408 25.83 -2.07 -13.42
N GLU A 409 25.14 -0.99 -13.70
CA GLU A 409 24.26 -0.89 -14.85
C GLU A 409 25.14 -0.95 -16.09
N SER A 410 25.04 -2.03 -16.85
CA SER A 410 25.38 -1.96 -18.24
C SER A 410 24.46 -0.88 -18.84
N ASP A 411 25.06 0.18 -19.34
CA ASP A 411 24.42 1.22 -20.13
C ASP A 411 23.87 0.61 -21.44
N ASP A 412 22.73 -0.07 -21.34
CA ASP A 412 21.89 -0.35 -22.48
C ASP A 412 20.85 0.76 -22.53
N ASP A 413 21.19 1.81 -23.27
CA ASP A 413 20.31 2.90 -23.62
C ASP A 413 18.99 2.36 -24.17
N ILE A 414 17.91 2.52 -23.41
CA ILE A 414 16.55 2.25 -23.87
C ILE A 414 16.15 3.38 -24.83
N GLU A 415 16.52 3.29 -26.09
CA GLU A 415 15.92 4.11 -27.12
C GLU A 415 14.48 3.67 -27.34
N ILE A 416 13.56 4.42 -26.77
CA ILE A 416 12.14 4.32 -27.11
C ILE A 416 11.98 5.02 -28.47
N ILE A 417 11.88 4.25 -29.54
CA ILE A 417 11.56 4.75 -30.88
C ILE A 417 10.11 5.27 -30.83
N LEU A 418 9.97 6.59 -30.71
CA LEU A 418 8.71 7.29 -30.95
C LEU A 418 8.55 7.57 -32.45
N PRO A 419 7.38 7.49 -33.05
CA PRO A 419 7.16 7.88 -34.43
C PRO A 419 7.45 9.38 -34.59
N ASN A 420 8.30 9.70 -35.57
CA ASN A 420 8.71 11.06 -35.93
C ASN A 420 7.51 12.00 -36.13
N SER A 421 7.32 12.94 -35.23
CA SER A 421 6.59 14.17 -35.52
C SER A 421 7.54 15.36 -35.43
N LYS A 422 7.78 15.94 -36.63
CA LYS A 422 8.55 17.17 -36.79
C LYS A 422 7.75 18.31 -36.20
N PHE A 423 8.17 18.87 -35.07
CA PHE A 423 7.67 20.16 -34.56
C PHE A 423 8.78 21.22 -34.69
N LYS A 424 8.46 22.28 -35.43
CA LYS A 424 9.25 23.51 -35.52
C LYS A 424 8.98 24.35 -34.27
N ARG A 425 10.04 24.71 -33.55
CA ARG A 425 10.02 25.71 -32.48
C ARG A 425 9.79 27.11 -33.06
N LYS A 426 8.89 27.86 -32.43
CA LYS A 426 8.89 29.33 -32.46
C LYS A 426 9.49 29.82 -31.13
N GLU A 427 10.63 30.49 -31.24
CA GLU A 427 11.22 31.27 -30.18
C GLU A 427 10.37 32.55 -30.01
N THR A 428 9.90 32.83 -28.80
CA THR A 428 9.60 34.21 -28.36
C THR A 428 9.98 34.32 -26.89
N ASP A 429 10.64 35.50 -26.63
CA ASP A 429 11.28 35.96 -25.40
C ASP A 429 10.39 36.11 -24.17
N LYS A 430 11.03 35.93 -23.01
CA LYS A 430 10.91 36.61 -21.71
C LYS A 430 9.62 37.38 -21.39
N ASP A 431 8.95 37.02 -20.27
CA ASP A 431 8.95 37.79 -19.02
C ASP A 431 7.92 37.24 -18.02
N VAL A 432 8.36 37.24 -16.76
CA VAL A 432 7.65 37.42 -15.48
C VAL A 432 6.19 36.99 -15.34
N LEU A 433 6.02 36.04 -14.45
CA LEU A 433 4.76 35.44 -13.97
C LEU A 433 3.85 36.44 -13.25
N ASP A 434 2.64 36.53 -13.74
CA ASP A 434 1.47 36.84 -12.93
C ASP A 434 0.41 35.70 -13.12
N THR A 435 -0.13 35.19 -12.01
CA THR A 435 -0.88 33.95 -11.97
C THR A 435 -2.37 34.13 -12.21
N THR A 436 -2.73 34.35 -13.47
CA THR A 436 -4.08 34.08 -14.00
C THR A 436 -3.89 33.56 -15.43
N SER A 437 -3.52 32.30 -15.56
CA SER A 437 -3.23 31.74 -16.88
C SER A 437 -4.45 31.10 -17.50
N ASP A 438 -4.84 31.67 -18.61
CA ASP A 438 -5.75 31.15 -19.62
C ASP A 438 -5.02 30.07 -20.47
N ASP A 439 -4.09 29.34 -19.88
CA ASP A 439 -3.21 28.40 -20.58
C ASP A 439 -3.94 27.09 -20.89
N THR A 440 -3.99 26.77 -22.17
CA THR A 440 -4.42 25.44 -22.64
C THR A 440 -3.29 24.43 -22.43
N LEU A 441 -3.58 23.33 -21.74
CA LEU A 441 -2.67 22.20 -21.55
C LEU A 441 -3.00 21.09 -22.57
N GLU A 442 -2.00 20.61 -23.29
CA GLU A 442 -2.17 19.46 -24.19
C GLU A 442 -1.99 18.15 -23.40
N CYS A 443 -2.98 17.26 -23.45
CA CYS A 443 -2.84 15.94 -22.83
C CYS A 443 -1.86 15.06 -23.61
N PRO A 444 -0.73 14.59 -23.03
CA PRO A 444 0.26 13.79 -23.72
C PRO A 444 -0.19 12.38 -24.08
N VAL A 445 -1.38 11.96 -23.62
CA VAL A 445 -1.96 10.65 -23.88
C VAL A 445 -2.96 10.67 -25.03
N CYS A 446 -3.92 11.63 -25.02
CA CYS A 446 -4.94 11.72 -26.06
C CYS A 446 -4.75 12.90 -27.03
N LEU A 447 -3.70 13.73 -26.84
CA LEU A 447 -3.34 14.88 -27.64
C LEU A 447 -4.44 15.96 -27.74
N LYS A 448 -5.36 16.00 -26.76
CA LYS A 448 -6.38 17.05 -26.70
C LYS A 448 -5.84 18.27 -25.95
N GLU A 449 -6.06 19.45 -26.53
CA GLU A 449 -5.88 20.71 -25.83
C GLU A 449 -7.05 20.96 -24.87
N LEU A 450 -6.75 21.22 -23.60
CA LEU A 450 -7.74 21.34 -22.55
C LEU A 450 -7.47 22.61 -21.72
N LYS A 451 -8.51 23.37 -21.45
CA LYS A 451 -8.51 24.48 -20.50
C LYS A 451 -9.02 23.95 -19.16
N LEU A 452 -8.14 23.41 -18.35
CA LEU A 452 -8.47 22.79 -17.07
C LEU A 452 -7.50 23.30 -16.01
N SER A 453 -7.97 23.37 -14.77
CA SER A 453 -7.06 23.53 -13.62
C SER A 453 -6.10 22.33 -13.53
N ASN A 454 -4.98 22.50 -12.83
CA ASN A 454 -4.01 21.41 -12.65
C ASN A 454 -4.60 20.15 -12.06
N ASP A 455 -5.60 20.27 -11.20
CA ASP A 455 -6.27 19.09 -10.62
C ASP A 455 -7.22 18.41 -11.62
N GLU A 456 -7.95 19.18 -12.39
CA GLU A 456 -8.82 18.65 -13.46
C GLU A 456 -8.00 18.05 -14.59
N PHE A 457 -6.86 18.66 -14.95
CA PHE A 457 -5.96 18.11 -15.95
C PHE A 457 -5.34 16.79 -15.50
N ASN A 458 -4.95 16.67 -14.23
CA ASN A 458 -4.43 15.41 -13.68
C ASN A 458 -5.50 14.33 -13.65
N ASN A 459 -6.76 14.67 -13.32
CA ASN A 459 -7.86 13.74 -13.39
C ASN A 459 -8.08 13.26 -14.83
N HIS A 460 -8.08 14.20 -15.80
CA HIS A 460 -8.16 13.86 -17.22
C HIS A 460 -7.01 12.96 -17.68
N LEU A 461 -5.77 13.25 -17.26
CA LEU A 461 -4.60 12.44 -17.61
C LEU A 461 -4.71 11.01 -17.04
N ASP A 462 -5.15 10.90 -15.79
CA ASP A 462 -5.43 9.64 -15.13
C ASP A 462 -6.54 8.86 -15.87
N ASP A 463 -7.56 9.57 -16.37
CA ASP A 463 -8.64 9.01 -17.17
C ASP A 463 -8.15 8.47 -18.50
N CYS A 464 -7.31 9.23 -19.20
CA CYS A 464 -6.74 8.79 -20.47
C CYS A 464 -5.86 7.55 -20.31
N LEU A 465 -5.02 7.52 -19.29
CA LEU A 465 -4.16 6.35 -18.98
C LEU A 465 -5.00 5.12 -18.65
N THR A 466 -6.09 5.31 -17.90
CA THR A 466 -6.96 4.19 -17.51
C THR A 466 -7.87 3.75 -18.65
N GLN A 467 -8.32 4.64 -19.52
CA GLN A 467 -9.11 4.25 -20.71
C GLN A 467 -8.30 3.41 -21.67
N GLN A 468 -7.00 3.67 -21.81
CA GLN A 468 -6.12 2.78 -22.57
C GLN A 468 -6.06 1.39 -21.93
N GLU A 469 -5.95 1.28 -20.60
CA GLU A 469 -5.98 0.00 -19.89
C GLU A 469 -7.35 -0.69 -19.99
N ILE A 470 -8.45 0.05 -19.83
CA ILE A 470 -9.81 -0.49 -19.96
C ILE A 470 -10.09 -0.95 -21.38
N THR A 471 -9.71 -0.19 -22.39
CA THR A 471 -9.88 -0.56 -23.81
C THR A 471 -9.05 -1.81 -24.11
N PHE A 472 -7.85 -1.91 -23.53
CA PHE A 472 -7.03 -3.12 -23.64
C PHE A 472 -7.69 -4.34 -22.99
N ILE A 473 -8.24 -4.20 -21.77
CA ILE A 473 -8.95 -5.25 -21.03
C ILE A 473 -10.25 -5.63 -21.76
N ALA A 474 -11.00 -4.66 -22.27
CA ALA A 474 -12.25 -4.90 -22.99
C ALA A 474 -12.03 -5.64 -24.32
N ASN A 475 -10.93 -5.33 -25.02
CA ASN A 475 -10.56 -6.00 -26.26
C ASN A 475 -9.93 -7.38 -26.03
N ASN A 476 -9.53 -7.70 -24.79
CA ASN A 476 -8.94 -8.98 -24.38
C ASN A 476 -9.65 -9.53 -23.12
N PRO A 477 -10.95 -9.92 -23.21
CA PRO A 477 -11.67 -10.42 -22.06
C PRO A 477 -11.04 -11.73 -21.54
N THR A 478 -10.68 -11.76 -20.27
CA THR A 478 -10.25 -12.99 -19.59
C THR A 478 -11.39 -14.01 -19.63
N PRO A 479 -11.16 -15.26 -20.05
CA PRO A 479 -12.21 -16.27 -20.04
C PRO A 479 -12.69 -16.51 -18.59
N PRO A 480 -13.99 -16.71 -18.38
CA PRO A 480 -14.54 -16.88 -17.04
C PRO A 480 -13.89 -18.09 -16.34
N THR A 481 -13.37 -17.86 -15.15
CA THR A 481 -12.84 -18.92 -14.28
C THR A 481 -13.95 -19.95 -14.04
N LYS A 482 -13.79 -21.16 -14.57
CA LYS A 482 -14.70 -22.27 -14.31
C LYS A 482 -14.67 -22.55 -12.79
N SER A 483 -15.74 -22.21 -12.11
CA SER A 483 -15.97 -22.61 -10.74
C SER A 483 -16.00 -24.13 -10.68
N HIS A 484 -15.03 -24.76 -10.04
CA HIS A 484 -15.10 -26.18 -9.69
C HIS A 484 -16.28 -26.37 -8.72
N LYS A 485 -17.41 -26.80 -9.25
CA LYS A 485 -18.48 -27.40 -8.44
C LYS A 485 -17.90 -28.66 -7.79
N LYS A 486 -17.63 -28.58 -6.49
CA LYS A 486 -17.42 -29.76 -5.67
C LYS A 486 -18.72 -30.58 -5.68
N HIS A 487 -18.72 -31.72 -6.37
CA HIS A 487 -19.71 -32.75 -6.19
C HIS A 487 -19.63 -33.23 -4.73
N LYS A 488 -20.61 -32.86 -3.92
CA LYS A 488 -20.89 -33.53 -2.67
C LYS A 488 -21.51 -34.87 -3.06
N SER A 489 -20.77 -35.94 -2.89
CA SER A 489 -21.33 -37.31 -2.90
C SER A 489 -22.20 -37.46 -1.65
N ASP A 490 -23.47 -37.77 -1.88
CA ASP A 490 -24.48 -38.09 -0.88
C ASP A 490 -24.17 -39.43 -0.24
N PRO A 491 -24.11 -39.60 1.12
CA PRO A 491 -23.75 -40.85 1.76
C PRO A 491 -24.90 -41.85 1.90
N PHE A 492 -26.08 -41.61 1.30
CA PHE A 492 -27.29 -42.42 1.54
C PHE A 492 -27.78 -43.25 0.33
N GLU A 493 -26.91 -44.00 -0.37
CA GLU A 493 -27.35 -45.01 -1.34
C GLU A 493 -26.55 -46.27 -1.22
N LYS A 494 -26.71 -46.97 -0.09
CA LYS A 494 -26.45 -48.40 0.04
C LYS A 494 -27.50 -48.98 0.97
N HIS A 495 -28.60 -49.44 0.38
CA HIS A 495 -29.40 -50.58 0.82
C HIS A 495 -30.66 -50.69 -0.03
N LYS A 496 -30.56 -51.52 -1.09
CA LYS A 496 -31.65 -52.33 -1.66
C LYS A 496 -31.18 -53.03 -2.93
N ARG A 497 -30.75 -54.28 -2.76
CA ARG A 497 -31.00 -55.36 -3.71
C ARG A 497 -30.36 -56.64 -3.18
N THR A 498 -31.16 -57.40 -2.45
CA THR A 498 -31.14 -58.83 -2.47
C THR A 498 -32.59 -59.25 -2.32
N LYS A 499 -33.18 -59.62 -3.42
CA LYS A 499 -33.99 -60.81 -3.76
C LYS A 499 -34.24 -60.73 -5.24
#